data_1f79c8b35b92dd623010457add25eafa
#
_entry.id   1f79c8b35b92dd623010457add25eafa
#
_cell.length_a   1.000
_cell.length_b   1.000
_cell.length_c   1.000
_cell.angle_alpha   90.00
_cell.angle_beta   90.00
_cell.angle_gamma   90.00
#
_symmetry.space_group_name_H-M   'P 1'
#
loop_
_entity.id
_entity.type
_entity.pdbx_description
1 polymer ?
#
loop_
_entity_poly.entity_id
_entity_poly.type
_entity_poly.pdbx_seq_one_letter_code
_entity_poly.pdbx_strand_id
1 'polypeptide(L)'
;SLFCLYIAYLKILIVFPKNIGRKYTFLSFAILVVTGVADLASPLTGWGFHQDHYGIWYENILSTPFMVGYLLYLAVILFLLVRYRRRLPTALFHMLIFTETVCGLIVVMEAAMNTTSFLATTYFLPLLVVLYMLHANAYDPKTGALGSASLDEYLRQQRQTAQNTYYLCLRFDMDFEYVMTEEMGKLFYSFWTDYFRKGMLFNPSTSFFVLAVDSHNVPDATERAVSLIKKVFQKYYEEYKLPYKLVLFDHLDFCENLEQFYEVFNYFSEKVAQNSYRVFGEEDYQTYKEMHYIKSQLKDIAEHGSLDDERVLVYCQPVRNVHTGTYDTAESLMRLRLPQTGLVFPDRFIPLAEKYGYIHRLSMIILNKTCRQIKQMQDEGYQISRVSVNLSVEELGEKDFMEEFKSIVRAAGIDFHTIAVEFTESQNDTEYELVQECVSEFKQLGVCTYLDDFGTGYSNFDRILSLKLDVVKFDRSLLLMADQDANSRFMLDYFSTAFERLGYKVLYEGVETDAQEELCIISHADYLQGYKFSKPIPIEELPRFLTRG
;
A
#
# COMPACT_ATOMS: atom_id res chain seq x y z
N SER A 1 -1.35 -41.45 26.53
CA SER A 1 -1.63 -41.15 25.10
C SER A 1 -1.97 -39.69 24.87
N LEU A 2 -2.78 -39.02 25.70
CA LEU A 2 -3.19 -37.62 25.57
C LEU A 2 -1.99 -36.64 25.55
N PHE A 3 -1.00 -36.85 26.42
CA PHE A 3 0.22 -36.01 26.43
C PHE A 3 1.06 -36.19 25.20
N CYS A 4 1.12 -37.36 24.58
CA CYS A 4 1.80 -37.56 23.30
C CYS A 4 1.11 -36.76 22.19
N LEU A 5 -0.23 -36.75 22.19
CA LEU A 5 -1.03 -35.90 21.27
C LEU A 5 -0.80 -34.42 21.55
N TYR A 6 -0.75 -34.00 22.80
CA TYR A 6 -0.49 -32.63 23.20
C TYR A 6 0.90 -32.17 22.74
N ILE A 7 1.96 -32.97 22.95
CA ILE A 7 3.30 -32.66 22.46
C ILE A 7 3.35 -32.67 20.94
N ALA A 8 2.67 -33.61 20.27
CA ALA A 8 2.57 -33.63 18.81
C ALA A 8 1.89 -32.37 18.27
N TYR A 9 0.85 -31.89 18.97
CA TYR A 9 0.15 -30.65 18.61
C TYR A 9 0.98 -29.40 18.91
N LEU A 10 1.63 -29.30 20.06
CA LEU A 10 2.60 -28.24 20.34
C LEU A 10 3.73 -28.18 19.29
N LYS A 11 4.12 -29.34 18.78
CA LYS A 11 5.08 -29.40 17.68
C LYS A 11 4.55 -28.72 16.41
N ILE A 12 3.29 -28.92 16.08
CA ILE A 12 2.65 -28.24 14.94
C ILE A 12 2.58 -26.73 15.20
N LEU A 13 2.17 -26.33 16.39
CA LEU A 13 2.03 -24.94 16.80
C LEU A 13 3.34 -24.17 16.85
N ILE A 14 4.40 -24.80 17.37
CA ILE A 14 5.71 -24.14 17.56
C ILE A 14 6.57 -24.26 16.31
N VAL A 15 6.13 -25.03 15.34
CA VAL A 15 6.86 -25.31 14.09
C VAL A 15 8.32 -25.67 14.36
N PHE A 16 8.53 -26.89 14.80
CA PHE A 16 9.87 -27.41 14.95
C PHE A 16 10.52 -27.69 13.59
N PRO A 17 11.79 -27.32 13.39
CA PRO A 17 12.60 -27.93 12.32
C PRO A 17 12.47 -29.46 12.42
N LYS A 18 12.29 -30.12 11.28
CA LYS A 18 12.01 -31.58 11.18
C LYS A 18 12.84 -32.47 12.15
N ASN A 19 14.12 -32.10 12.36
CA ASN A 19 15.04 -32.88 13.20
C ASN A 19 14.82 -32.68 14.71
N ILE A 20 14.41 -31.49 15.16
CA ILE A 20 14.16 -31.20 16.59
C ILE A 20 12.82 -31.81 17.01
N GLY A 21 11.80 -31.70 16.15
CA GLY A 21 10.49 -32.28 16.43
C GLY A 21 10.52 -33.79 16.61
N ARG A 22 11.35 -34.51 15.84
CA ARG A 22 11.51 -35.98 16.02
C ARG A 22 12.07 -36.37 17.38
N LYS A 23 13.04 -35.61 17.93
CA LYS A 23 13.62 -35.87 19.26
C LYS A 23 12.58 -35.77 20.37
N TYR A 24 11.75 -34.74 20.39
CA TYR A 24 10.73 -34.56 21.44
C TYR A 24 9.56 -35.54 21.28
N THR A 25 9.18 -35.90 20.06
CA THR A 25 8.18 -36.95 19.81
C THR A 25 8.71 -38.29 20.30
N PHE A 26 9.96 -38.63 20.01
CA PHE A 26 10.59 -39.85 20.51
C PHE A 26 10.71 -39.85 22.02
N LEU A 27 11.11 -38.74 22.65
CA LEU A 27 11.20 -38.59 24.10
C LEU A 27 9.82 -38.79 24.75
N SER A 28 8.77 -38.17 24.21
CA SER A 28 7.40 -38.32 24.75
C SER A 28 6.91 -39.74 24.64
N PHE A 29 7.21 -40.44 23.54
CA PHE A 29 6.87 -41.84 23.35
C PHE A 29 7.68 -42.74 24.29
N ALA A 30 8.96 -42.46 24.50
CA ALA A 30 9.80 -43.17 25.45
C ALA A 30 9.28 -43.05 26.90
N ILE A 31 8.89 -41.84 27.34
CA ILE A 31 8.25 -41.63 28.64
C ILE A 31 6.97 -42.47 28.75
N LEU A 32 6.11 -42.48 27.73
CA LEU A 32 4.88 -43.26 27.74
C LEU A 32 5.15 -44.76 27.87
N VAL A 33 6.08 -45.29 27.11
CA VAL A 33 6.41 -46.75 27.15
C VAL A 33 7.03 -47.12 28.49
N VAL A 34 8.01 -46.34 28.97
CA VAL A 34 8.68 -46.65 30.25
C VAL A 34 7.72 -46.57 31.42
N THR A 35 6.92 -45.50 31.51
CA THR A 35 5.96 -45.34 32.60
C THR A 35 4.82 -46.36 32.51
N GLY A 36 4.34 -46.67 31.30
CA GLY A 36 3.30 -47.68 31.10
C GLY A 36 3.77 -49.09 31.47
N VAL A 37 5.00 -49.47 31.13
CA VAL A 37 5.58 -50.76 31.54
C VAL A 37 5.78 -50.79 33.05
N ALA A 38 6.26 -49.71 33.65
CA ALA A 38 6.43 -49.62 35.10
C ALA A 38 5.08 -49.70 35.82
N ASP A 39 4.03 -49.09 35.27
CA ASP A 39 2.67 -49.12 35.85
C ASP A 39 2.06 -50.53 35.76
N LEU A 40 2.23 -51.22 34.63
CA LEU A 40 1.82 -52.60 34.47
C LEU A 40 2.60 -53.56 35.40
N ALA A 41 3.85 -53.24 35.71
CA ALA A 41 4.67 -54.03 36.66
C ALA A 41 4.47 -53.63 38.12
N SER A 42 3.77 -52.55 38.40
CA SER A 42 3.59 -52.02 39.77
C SER A 42 2.97 -53.01 40.76
N PRO A 43 2.00 -53.88 40.40
CA PRO A 43 1.48 -54.90 41.28
C PRO A 43 2.54 -55.95 41.67
N LEU A 44 3.53 -56.17 40.83
CA LEU A 44 4.61 -57.14 41.08
C LEU A 44 5.77 -56.54 41.86
N THR A 45 6.05 -55.25 41.62
CA THR A 45 7.19 -54.56 42.23
C THR A 45 6.87 -53.83 43.50
N GLY A 46 5.57 -53.66 43.83
CA GLY A 46 5.12 -52.84 44.95
C GLY A 46 5.36 -51.32 44.73
N TRP A 47 5.72 -50.89 43.55
CA TRP A 47 6.03 -49.49 43.26
C TRP A 47 4.73 -48.66 43.16
N GLY A 48 4.50 -47.77 44.16
CA GLY A 48 3.32 -46.93 44.25
C GLY A 48 2.10 -47.63 44.89
N PHE A 49 2.13 -48.95 45.00
CA PHE A 49 1.08 -49.76 45.63
C PHE A 49 1.69 -50.63 46.69
N HIS A 50 1.04 -50.70 47.86
CA HIS A 50 1.37 -51.66 48.91
C HIS A 50 0.11 -52.24 49.52
N GLN A 51 0.21 -53.49 49.95
CA GLN A 51 -0.86 -54.21 50.55
C GLN A 51 -0.65 -54.23 52.08
N ASP A 52 -1.69 -53.93 52.86
CA ASP A 52 -1.61 -54.01 54.31
C ASP A 52 -1.76 -55.47 54.80
N HIS A 53 -1.68 -55.68 56.14
CA HIS A 53 -1.84 -56.98 56.78
C HIS A 53 -3.24 -57.61 56.56
N TYR A 54 -4.20 -56.83 56.10
CA TYR A 54 -5.56 -57.26 55.82
C TYR A 54 -5.84 -57.53 54.35
N GLY A 55 -4.81 -57.41 53.49
CA GLY A 55 -4.93 -57.60 52.03
C GLY A 55 -5.54 -56.42 51.32
N ILE A 56 -5.66 -55.25 51.95
CA ILE A 56 -6.20 -54.03 51.33
C ILE A 56 -5.07 -53.34 50.64
N TRP A 57 -5.28 -52.99 49.36
CA TRP A 57 -4.30 -52.21 48.54
C TRP A 57 -4.40 -50.72 48.82
N TYR A 58 -3.27 -50.12 49.11
CA TYR A 58 -3.12 -48.68 49.26
C TYR A 58 -2.28 -48.13 48.11
N GLU A 59 -2.74 -47.04 47.51
CA GLU A 59 -2.04 -46.31 46.47
C GLU A 59 -1.39 -45.09 47.08
N ASN A 60 -0.09 -44.94 46.89
CA ASN A 60 0.60 -43.67 47.17
C ASN A 60 0.74 -42.88 45.83
N ILE A 61 -0.17 -41.95 45.62
CA ILE A 61 -0.33 -41.19 44.39
C ILE A 61 0.99 -40.54 43.94
N LEU A 62 1.79 -40.02 44.88
CA LEU A 62 3.06 -39.36 44.59
C LEU A 62 4.16 -40.30 44.08
N SER A 63 4.09 -41.57 44.43
CA SER A 63 5.10 -42.57 44.05
C SER A 63 4.67 -43.46 42.89
N THR A 64 3.48 -43.29 42.34
CA THR A 64 3.04 -44.11 41.20
C THR A 64 3.87 -43.79 39.95
N PRO A 65 4.19 -44.81 39.13
CA PRO A 65 4.89 -44.60 37.85
C PRO A 65 4.19 -43.60 36.95
N PHE A 66 2.87 -43.57 37.06
CA PHE A 66 2.00 -42.67 36.35
C PHE A 66 2.25 -41.18 36.74
N MET A 67 2.36 -40.88 38.04
CA MET A 67 2.66 -39.52 38.53
C MET A 67 4.06 -39.06 38.09
N VAL A 68 5.04 -39.94 38.16
CA VAL A 68 6.41 -39.66 37.66
C VAL A 68 6.36 -39.29 36.15
N GLY A 69 5.61 -40.08 35.38
CA GLY A 69 5.37 -39.80 33.95
C GLY A 69 4.71 -38.45 33.70
N TYR A 70 3.70 -38.11 34.49
CA TYR A 70 3.02 -36.81 34.41
C TYR A 70 4.01 -35.64 34.66
N LEU A 71 4.79 -35.70 35.72
CA LEU A 71 5.78 -34.66 36.04
C LEU A 71 6.85 -34.51 34.95
N LEU A 72 7.28 -35.61 34.35
CA LEU A 72 8.20 -35.59 33.22
C LEU A 72 7.57 -34.91 31.99
N TYR A 73 6.31 -35.21 31.66
CA TYR A 73 5.61 -34.53 30.58
C TYR A 73 5.45 -33.04 30.85
N LEU A 74 5.04 -32.66 32.06
CA LEU A 74 4.91 -31.27 32.47
C LEU A 74 6.24 -30.52 32.31
N ALA A 75 7.34 -31.12 32.75
CA ALA A 75 8.68 -30.52 32.59
C ALA A 75 9.06 -30.33 31.11
N VAL A 76 8.75 -31.31 30.24
CA VAL A 76 9.00 -31.22 28.81
C VAL A 76 8.16 -30.11 28.17
N ILE A 77 6.87 -30.03 28.51
CA ILE A 77 5.94 -29.02 27.99
C ILE A 77 6.41 -27.62 28.41
N LEU A 78 6.67 -27.40 29.69
CA LEU A 78 7.14 -26.11 30.19
C LEU A 78 8.49 -25.71 29.56
N PHE A 79 9.41 -26.65 29.41
CA PHE A 79 10.67 -26.39 28.71
C PHE A 79 10.43 -25.94 27.27
N LEU A 80 9.53 -26.60 26.54
CA LEU A 80 9.19 -26.26 25.16
C LEU A 80 8.55 -24.87 25.08
N LEU A 81 7.59 -24.56 25.93
CA LEU A 81 6.90 -23.29 25.96
C LEU A 81 7.88 -22.14 26.23
N VAL A 82 8.76 -22.26 27.25
CA VAL A 82 9.74 -21.25 27.58
C VAL A 82 10.80 -21.09 26.49
N ARG A 83 11.32 -22.24 25.97
CA ARG A 83 12.39 -22.23 24.95
C ARG A 83 11.93 -21.62 23.63
N TYR A 84 10.66 -21.76 23.27
CA TYR A 84 10.08 -21.29 22.00
C TYR A 84 9.05 -20.18 22.21
N ARG A 85 9.06 -19.51 23.36
CA ARG A 85 8.14 -18.41 23.73
C ARG A 85 7.92 -17.40 22.59
N ARG A 86 9.00 -17.02 21.90
CA ARG A 86 8.97 -16.02 20.81
C ARG A 86 8.26 -16.49 19.54
N ARG A 87 7.91 -17.78 19.45
CA ARG A 87 7.22 -18.36 18.30
C ARG A 87 5.73 -18.58 18.54
N LEU A 88 5.27 -18.31 19.73
CA LEU A 88 3.86 -18.45 20.11
C LEU A 88 3.23 -17.07 20.25
N PRO A 89 2.00 -16.87 19.75
CA PRO A 89 1.20 -15.69 20.09
C PRO A 89 1.11 -15.51 21.60
N THR A 90 1.22 -14.27 22.07
CA THR A 90 1.34 -13.97 23.51
C THR A 90 0.13 -14.49 24.31
N ALA A 91 -1.09 -14.32 23.77
CA ALA A 91 -2.30 -14.80 24.39
C ALA A 91 -2.28 -16.34 24.54
N LEU A 92 -1.85 -17.05 23.50
CA LEU A 92 -1.74 -18.50 23.50
C LEU A 92 -0.68 -19.01 24.48
N PHE A 93 0.48 -18.34 24.54
CA PHE A 93 1.53 -18.67 25.50
C PHE A 93 1.03 -18.53 26.95
N HIS A 94 0.36 -17.42 27.29
CA HIS A 94 -0.17 -17.21 28.63
C HIS A 94 -1.27 -18.21 28.98
N MET A 95 -2.15 -18.53 28.03
CA MET A 95 -3.20 -19.53 28.24
C MET A 95 -2.61 -20.92 28.51
N LEU A 96 -1.59 -21.34 27.76
CA LEU A 96 -0.93 -22.63 27.97
C LEU A 96 -0.20 -22.69 29.33
N ILE A 97 0.56 -21.66 29.66
CA ILE A 97 1.25 -21.59 30.96
C ILE A 97 0.24 -21.60 32.12
N PHE A 98 -0.84 -20.83 32.01
CA PHE A 98 -1.91 -20.81 33.02
C PHE A 98 -2.53 -22.20 33.20
N THR A 99 -2.87 -22.88 32.11
CA THR A 99 -3.47 -24.22 32.16
C THR A 99 -2.54 -25.25 32.84
N GLU A 100 -1.28 -25.28 32.44
CA GLU A 100 -0.29 -26.20 33.03
C GLU A 100 -0.02 -25.88 34.53
N THR A 101 -0.05 -24.60 34.89
CA THR A 101 0.09 -24.19 36.29
C THR A 101 -1.12 -24.66 37.12
N VAL A 102 -2.33 -24.48 36.61
CA VAL A 102 -3.56 -24.93 37.29
C VAL A 102 -3.56 -26.45 37.41
N CYS A 103 -3.20 -27.18 36.37
CA CYS A 103 -3.08 -28.65 36.44
C CYS A 103 -2.05 -29.11 37.48
N GLY A 104 -0.89 -28.44 37.52
CA GLY A 104 0.15 -28.73 38.53
C GLY A 104 -0.33 -28.46 39.96
N LEU A 105 -1.04 -27.37 40.20
CA LEU A 105 -1.63 -27.06 41.51
C LEU A 105 -2.68 -28.10 41.94
N ILE A 106 -3.55 -28.55 41.04
CA ILE A 106 -4.55 -29.59 41.31
C ILE A 106 -3.84 -30.87 41.73
N VAL A 107 -2.81 -31.29 41.01
CA VAL A 107 -2.04 -32.50 41.35
C VAL A 107 -1.39 -32.40 42.75
N VAL A 108 -0.80 -31.22 43.07
CA VAL A 108 -0.22 -31.01 44.40
C VAL A 108 -1.29 -31.04 45.50
N MET A 109 -2.47 -30.45 45.25
CA MET A 109 -3.59 -30.50 46.21
C MET A 109 -4.11 -31.92 46.43
N GLU A 110 -4.30 -32.70 45.36
CA GLU A 110 -4.73 -34.11 45.45
C GLU A 110 -3.72 -34.95 46.24
N ALA A 111 -2.43 -34.74 45.94
CA ALA A 111 -1.37 -35.40 46.70
C ALA A 111 -1.38 -35.04 48.20
N ALA A 112 -1.60 -33.76 48.53
CA ALA A 112 -1.66 -33.28 49.92
C ALA A 112 -2.90 -33.76 50.65
N MET A 113 -4.05 -33.91 49.96
CA MET A 113 -5.31 -34.34 50.53
C MET A 113 -5.51 -35.86 50.48
N ASN A 114 -4.60 -36.59 49.86
CA ASN A 114 -4.66 -38.02 49.59
C ASN A 114 -6.00 -38.45 48.95
N THR A 115 -6.49 -37.65 48.02
CA THR A 115 -7.75 -37.86 47.28
C THR A 115 -7.46 -37.95 45.79
N THR A 116 -8.29 -38.71 45.07
CA THR A 116 -8.20 -38.86 43.60
C THR A 116 -9.37 -38.19 42.87
N SER A 117 -10.10 -37.32 43.57
CA SER A 117 -11.38 -36.78 43.09
C SER A 117 -11.26 -35.87 41.86
N PHE A 118 -10.12 -35.24 41.66
CA PHE A 118 -9.88 -34.29 40.56
C PHE A 118 -8.94 -34.81 39.48
N LEU A 119 -8.50 -36.07 39.59
CA LEU A 119 -7.56 -36.65 38.60
C LEU A 119 -8.10 -36.57 37.18
N ALA A 120 -9.40 -36.70 36.98
CA ALA A 120 -10.05 -36.53 35.70
C ALA A 120 -9.89 -35.10 35.15
N THR A 121 -9.90 -34.07 36.00
CA THR A 121 -9.80 -32.67 35.63
C THR A 121 -8.42 -32.34 35.07
N THR A 122 -7.36 -32.90 35.63
CA THR A 122 -5.97 -32.70 35.16
C THR A 122 -5.71 -33.25 33.77
N TYR A 123 -6.53 -34.21 33.32
CA TYR A 123 -6.48 -34.72 31.93
C TYR A 123 -7.43 -33.97 31.01
N PHE A 124 -8.56 -33.52 31.53
CA PHE A 124 -9.59 -32.90 30.70
C PHE A 124 -9.24 -31.46 30.34
N LEU A 125 -8.58 -30.71 31.21
CA LEU A 125 -8.20 -29.33 30.97
C LEU A 125 -7.20 -29.17 29.82
N PRO A 126 -6.09 -29.91 29.73
CA PRO A 126 -5.22 -29.89 28.57
C PRO A 126 -5.91 -30.31 27.27
N LEU A 127 -6.84 -31.28 27.36
CA LEU A 127 -7.63 -31.72 26.22
C LEU A 127 -8.54 -30.59 25.69
N LEU A 128 -9.23 -29.89 26.59
CA LEU A 128 -10.06 -28.74 26.25
C LEU A 128 -9.24 -27.63 25.57
N VAL A 129 -8.03 -27.36 26.09
CA VAL A 129 -7.12 -26.39 25.47
C VAL A 129 -6.72 -26.86 24.08
N VAL A 130 -6.39 -28.14 23.89
CA VAL A 130 -6.07 -28.69 22.55
C VAL A 130 -7.27 -28.56 21.60
N LEU A 131 -8.49 -28.87 22.08
CA LEU A 131 -9.71 -28.73 21.29
C LEU A 131 -10.00 -27.27 20.94
N TYR A 132 -9.82 -26.34 21.88
CA TYR A 132 -9.94 -24.91 21.62
C TYR A 132 -8.91 -24.45 20.60
N MET A 133 -7.66 -24.90 20.71
CA MET A 133 -6.61 -24.59 19.76
C MET A 133 -6.87 -25.14 18.36
N LEU A 134 -7.49 -26.32 18.26
CA LEU A 134 -7.91 -26.89 16.97
C LEU A 134 -9.04 -26.07 16.33
N HIS A 135 -9.90 -25.47 17.15
CA HIS A 135 -10.99 -24.61 16.67
C HIS A 135 -10.54 -23.18 16.37
N ALA A 136 -9.64 -22.63 17.19
CA ALA A 136 -9.06 -21.30 17.03
C ALA A 136 -7.79 -21.34 16.15
N ASN A 137 -7.82 -22.11 15.07
CA ASN A 137 -6.65 -22.44 14.28
C ASN A 137 -5.92 -21.17 13.79
N ALA A 138 -4.83 -20.81 14.48
CA ALA A 138 -3.99 -19.66 14.12
C ALA A 138 -3.12 -19.91 12.87
N TYR A 139 -3.16 -21.14 12.35
CA TYR A 139 -2.31 -21.58 11.24
C TYR A 139 -3.15 -21.92 10.01
N ASP A 140 -2.63 -21.55 8.87
CA ASP A 140 -3.14 -22.06 7.60
C ASP A 140 -2.80 -23.56 7.46
N PRO A 141 -3.80 -24.44 7.31
CA PRO A 141 -3.58 -25.88 7.24
C PRO A 141 -2.78 -26.34 6.01
N LYS A 142 -2.78 -25.56 4.93
CA LYS A 142 -2.04 -25.88 3.69
C LYS A 142 -0.55 -25.54 3.82
N THR A 143 -0.25 -24.36 4.37
CA THR A 143 1.13 -23.82 4.42
C THR A 143 1.79 -24.01 5.78
N GLY A 144 1.04 -24.18 6.85
CA GLY A 144 1.54 -24.20 8.23
C GLY A 144 2.00 -22.82 8.74
N ALA A 145 1.78 -21.77 7.98
CA ALA A 145 2.07 -20.40 8.37
C ALA A 145 1.01 -19.83 9.31
N LEU A 146 1.35 -18.81 10.07
CA LEU A 146 0.40 -18.09 10.94
C LEU A 146 -0.57 -17.26 10.09
N GLY A 147 -1.83 -17.20 10.48
CA GLY A 147 -2.86 -16.45 9.77
C GLY A 147 -2.80 -14.93 9.98
N SER A 148 -3.73 -14.21 9.34
CA SER A 148 -3.84 -12.74 9.38
C SER A 148 -3.98 -12.16 10.79
N ALA A 149 -4.79 -12.76 11.65
CA ALA A 149 -4.97 -12.31 13.04
C ALA A 149 -3.66 -12.35 13.84
N SER A 150 -2.82 -13.35 13.59
CA SER A 150 -1.51 -13.48 14.24
C SER A 150 -0.50 -12.44 13.72
N LEU A 151 -0.59 -12.06 12.45
CA LEU A 151 0.23 -10.97 11.91
C LEU A 151 -0.18 -9.62 12.53
N ASP A 152 -1.49 -9.36 12.64
CA ASP A 152 -1.99 -8.13 13.27
C ASP A 152 -1.51 -7.99 14.72
N GLU A 153 -1.62 -9.06 15.52
CA GLU A 153 -1.11 -9.08 16.88
C GLU A 153 0.42 -8.88 16.93
N TYR A 154 1.14 -9.51 16.01
CA TYR A 154 2.60 -9.38 15.93
C TYR A 154 3.04 -7.95 15.61
N LEU A 155 2.39 -7.28 14.66
CA LEU A 155 2.68 -5.88 14.31
C LEU A 155 2.46 -4.94 15.51
N ARG A 156 1.35 -5.12 16.24
CA ARG A 156 1.05 -4.34 17.46
C ARG A 156 2.10 -4.54 18.56
N GLN A 157 2.62 -5.75 18.72
CA GLN A 157 3.64 -6.06 19.72
C GLN A 157 5.02 -5.50 19.35
N GLN A 158 5.40 -5.55 18.07
CA GLN A 158 6.68 -5.05 17.59
C GLN A 158 6.84 -3.55 17.84
N ARG A 159 5.78 -2.76 17.68
CA ARG A 159 5.77 -1.33 18.01
C ARG A 159 6.17 -1.04 19.47
N GLN A 160 5.77 -1.92 20.39
CA GLN A 160 6.07 -1.74 21.82
C GLN A 160 7.51 -2.12 22.21
N THR A 161 8.14 -2.97 21.41
CA THR A 161 9.46 -3.56 21.77
C THR A 161 10.64 -2.94 21.04
N ALA A 162 10.41 -2.02 20.08
CA ALA A 162 11.45 -1.35 19.28
C ALA A 162 12.52 -2.33 18.73
N GLN A 163 12.14 -3.53 18.35
CA GLN A 163 13.04 -4.53 17.78
C GLN A 163 13.24 -4.27 16.30
N ASN A 164 14.48 -4.20 15.86
CA ASN A 164 14.83 -4.14 14.44
C ASN A 164 14.43 -5.46 13.77
N THR A 165 13.27 -5.48 13.13
CA THR A 165 12.73 -6.64 12.43
C THR A 165 12.67 -6.35 10.95
N TYR A 166 13.29 -7.22 10.14
CA TYR A 166 13.12 -7.24 8.69
C TYR A 166 11.86 -8.00 8.30
N TYR A 167 11.13 -7.46 7.32
CA TYR A 167 9.95 -8.10 6.77
C TYR A 167 10.17 -8.41 5.29
N LEU A 168 10.06 -9.68 4.94
CA LEU A 168 10.10 -10.14 3.55
C LEU A 168 8.67 -10.48 3.14
N CYS A 169 8.09 -9.64 2.28
CA CYS A 169 6.71 -9.74 1.84
C CYS A 169 6.68 -10.25 0.40
N LEU A 170 6.18 -11.46 0.21
CA LEU A 170 6.08 -12.11 -1.10
C LEU A 170 4.63 -12.19 -1.52
N ARG A 171 4.29 -11.60 -2.65
CA ARG A 171 2.96 -11.66 -3.27
C ARG A 171 3.05 -12.32 -4.64
N PHE A 172 2.11 -13.19 -4.92
CA PHE A 172 1.88 -13.76 -6.25
C PHE A 172 0.72 -13.06 -6.93
N ASP A 173 0.87 -12.75 -8.23
CA ASP A 173 -0.12 -11.99 -9.01
C ASP A 173 -1.23 -12.89 -9.63
N MET A 174 -1.38 -14.12 -9.15
CA MET A 174 -2.43 -15.05 -9.59
C MET A 174 -3.24 -15.56 -8.41
N ASP A 175 -4.48 -15.95 -8.67
CA ASP A 175 -5.34 -16.65 -7.71
C ASP A 175 -4.72 -18.00 -7.34
N PHE A 176 -4.02 -17.99 -6.23
CA PHE A 176 -3.16 -19.07 -5.75
C PHE A 176 -3.95 -20.31 -5.27
N GLU A 177 -5.27 -20.19 -5.07
CA GLU A 177 -6.12 -21.31 -4.65
C GLU A 177 -6.05 -22.53 -5.59
N TYR A 178 -5.81 -22.29 -6.87
CA TYR A 178 -5.71 -23.35 -7.88
C TYR A 178 -4.31 -23.93 -8.02
N VAL A 179 -3.26 -23.26 -7.55
CA VAL A 179 -1.87 -23.62 -7.82
C VAL A 179 -1.13 -24.15 -6.59
N MET A 180 -1.51 -23.71 -5.37
CA MET A 180 -0.85 -24.14 -4.14
C MET A 180 -1.36 -25.52 -3.70
N THR A 181 -0.69 -26.56 -4.14
CA THR A 181 -0.89 -27.90 -3.57
C THR A 181 -0.35 -27.95 -2.14
N GLU A 182 -0.86 -28.90 -1.33
CA GLU A 182 -0.38 -29.11 0.05
C GLU A 182 1.14 -29.41 0.07
N GLU A 183 1.67 -30.03 -0.96
CA GLU A 183 3.11 -30.31 -1.12
C GLU A 183 3.91 -29.03 -1.36
N MET A 184 3.42 -28.11 -2.19
CA MET A 184 4.07 -26.81 -2.41
C MET A 184 4.06 -25.97 -1.15
N GLY A 185 2.94 -25.91 -0.41
CA GLY A 185 2.85 -25.22 0.86
C GLY A 185 3.86 -25.76 1.88
N LYS A 186 3.99 -27.07 1.99
CA LYS A 186 4.98 -27.73 2.87
C LYS A 186 6.42 -27.47 2.45
N LEU A 187 6.71 -27.49 1.15
CA LEU A 187 8.03 -27.15 0.62
C LEU A 187 8.39 -25.70 0.88
N PHE A 188 7.44 -24.81 0.61
CA PHE A 188 7.56 -23.38 0.86
C PHE A 188 7.85 -23.10 2.33
N TYR A 189 7.04 -23.70 3.19
CA TYR A 189 7.18 -23.59 4.63
C TYR A 189 8.52 -24.14 5.13
N SER A 190 8.91 -25.36 4.70
CA SER A 190 10.18 -25.97 5.10
C SER A 190 11.38 -25.14 4.65
N PHE A 191 11.28 -24.55 3.46
CA PHE A 191 12.29 -23.69 2.90
C PHE A 191 12.51 -22.43 3.78
N TRP A 192 11.45 -21.72 4.13
CA TRP A 192 11.54 -20.53 4.97
C TRP A 192 12.03 -20.85 6.38
N THR A 193 11.56 -21.94 6.97
CA THR A 193 11.93 -22.34 8.34
C THR A 193 13.33 -22.93 8.47
N ASP A 194 13.84 -23.61 7.45
CA ASP A 194 15.19 -24.15 7.45
C ASP A 194 16.26 -23.06 7.30
N TYR A 195 15.96 -22.01 6.55
CA TYR A 195 16.86 -20.87 6.37
C TYR A 195 16.76 -19.81 7.45
N PHE A 196 15.56 -19.52 7.91
CA PHE A 196 15.30 -18.48 8.91
C PHE A 196 14.84 -19.09 10.22
N ARG A 197 15.70 -19.85 10.87
CA ARG A 197 15.40 -20.60 12.11
C ARG A 197 14.79 -19.77 13.24
N LYS A 198 14.86 -18.44 13.18
CA LYS A 198 14.33 -17.50 14.18
C LYS A 198 13.25 -16.58 13.61
N GLY A 199 12.86 -16.75 12.35
CA GLY A 199 11.79 -15.97 11.72
C GLY A 199 10.40 -16.50 12.02
N MET A 200 9.39 -15.65 11.89
CA MET A 200 7.98 -15.99 11.94
C MET A 200 7.38 -15.84 10.54
N LEU A 201 6.77 -16.90 10.03
CA LEU A 201 6.11 -16.89 8.72
C LEU A 201 4.61 -16.74 8.92
N PHE A 202 4.05 -15.74 8.21
CA PHE A 202 2.63 -15.47 8.16
C PHE A 202 2.10 -15.68 6.74
N ASN A 203 0.85 -16.13 6.64
CA ASN A 203 0.08 -16.19 5.41
C ASN A 203 -1.24 -15.46 5.63
N PRO A 204 -1.25 -14.11 5.46
CA PRO A 204 -2.44 -13.32 5.69
C PRO A 204 -3.52 -13.51 4.63
N SER A 205 -3.15 -13.95 3.42
CA SER A 205 -4.08 -14.34 2.35
C SER A 205 -3.46 -15.43 1.46
N THR A 206 -4.26 -16.08 0.63
CA THR A 206 -3.84 -17.23 -0.19
C THR A 206 -2.63 -16.99 -1.10
N SER A 207 -2.42 -15.76 -1.55
CA SER A 207 -1.32 -15.38 -2.45
C SER A 207 -0.24 -14.52 -1.78
N PHE A 208 -0.31 -14.33 -0.45
CA PHE A 208 0.55 -13.37 0.25
C PHE A 208 1.23 -13.99 1.47
N PHE A 209 2.56 -13.91 1.50
CA PHE A 209 3.38 -14.42 2.59
C PHE A 209 4.22 -13.30 3.18
N VAL A 210 4.32 -13.27 4.50
CA VAL A 210 5.15 -12.32 5.25
C VAL A 210 6.08 -13.09 6.16
N LEU A 211 7.39 -12.93 5.99
CA LEU A 211 8.40 -13.46 6.89
C LEU A 211 8.98 -12.32 7.72
N ALA A 212 8.81 -12.37 9.03
CA ALA A 212 9.42 -11.45 9.98
C ALA A 212 10.70 -12.07 10.55
N VAL A 213 11.84 -11.39 10.44
CA VAL A 213 13.16 -11.85 10.89
C VAL A 213 13.84 -10.78 11.72
N ASP A 214 14.40 -11.16 12.86
CA ASP A 214 15.20 -10.26 13.70
C ASP A 214 16.54 -9.89 12.99
N SER A 215 16.76 -8.59 12.73
CA SER A 215 17.90 -8.07 11.97
C SER A 215 19.27 -8.40 12.60
N HIS A 216 19.34 -8.50 13.92
CA HIS A 216 20.59 -8.83 14.65
C HIS A 216 21.08 -10.25 14.34
N ASN A 217 20.24 -11.11 13.84
CA ASN A 217 20.55 -12.52 13.57
C ASN A 217 20.94 -12.81 12.14
N VAL A 218 20.81 -11.83 11.22
CA VAL A 218 21.02 -12.09 9.78
C VAL A 218 21.55 -10.83 9.07
N PRO A 219 22.84 -10.46 9.26
CA PRO A 219 23.44 -9.31 8.56
C PRO A 219 23.35 -9.43 7.02
N ASP A 220 23.35 -10.67 6.48
CA ASP A 220 23.21 -10.94 5.05
C ASP A 220 21.82 -11.45 4.67
N ALA A 221 20.78 -11.21 5.53
CA ALA A 221 19.43 -11.77 5.34
C ALA A 221 18.83 -11.41 3.97
N THR A 222 19.02 -10.16 3.56
CA THR A 222 18.47 -9.65 2.32
C THR A 222 19.10 -10.34 1.12
N GLU A 223 20.44 -10.40 1.04
CA GLU A 223 21.12 -11.02 -0.09
C GLU A 223 20.87 -12.52 -0.15
N ARG A 224 20.89 -13.20 0.99
CA ARG A 224 20.58 -14.63 1.09
C ARG A 224 19.13 -14.93 0.77
N ALA A 225 18.17 -14.16 1.30
CA ALA A 225 16.76 -14.33 0.97
C ALA A 225 16.50 -14.12 -0.51
N VAL A 226 17.07 -13.06 -1.08
CA VAL A 226 16.96 -12.74 -2.51
C VAL A 226 17.60 -13.82 -3.38
N SER A 227 18.83 -14.21 -3.08
CA SER A 227 19.54 -15.29 -3.82
C SER A 227 18.75 -16.59 -3.77
N LEU A 228 18.20 -16.90 -2.61
CA LEU A 228 17.48 -18.13 -2.35
C LEU A 228 16.09 -18.13 -3.01
N ILE A 229 15.38 -17.00 -2.91
CA ILE A 229 14.10 -16.81 -3.59
C ILE A 229 14.28 -16.90 -5.09
N LYS A 230 15.29 -16.24 -5.66
CA LYS A 230 15.62 -16.38 -7.08
C LYS A 230 15.86 -17.85 -7.45
N LYS A 231 16.64 -18.58 -6.67
CA LYS A 231 16.99 -19.97 -6.95
C LYS A 231 15.79 -20.93 -6.86
N VAL A 232 14.91 -20.74 -5.88
CA VAL A 232 13.72 -21.58 -5.69
C VAL A 232 12.59 -21.14 -6.59
N PHE A 233 12.32 -19.84 -6.66
CA PHE A 233 11.25 -19.31 -7.51
C PHE A 233 11.58 -19.39 -8.99
N GLN A 234 12.83 -19.25 -9.39
CA GLN A 234 13.21 -19.44 -10.78
C GLN A 234 12.89 -20.87 -11.22
N LYS A 235 13.17 -21.88 -10.37
CA LYS A 235 12.80 -23.26 -10.65
C LYS A 235 11.28 -23.45 -10.74
N TYR A 236 10.51 -22.91 -9.79
CA TYR A 236 9.05 -23.01 -9.80
C TYR A 236 8.40 -22.07 -10.84
N TYR A 237 8.98 -20.89 -11.10
CA TYR A 237 8.53 -20.00 -12.15
C TYR A 237 8.66 -20.66 -13.53
N GLU A 238 9.78 -21.33 -13.82
CA GLU A 238 9.96 -22.08 -15.06
C GLU A 238 8.96 -23.23 -15.19
N GLU A 239 8.64 -23.90 -14.07
CA GLU A 239 7.71 -25.04 -14.04
C GLU A 239 6.23 -24.61 -14.07
N TYR A 240 5.85 -23.57 -13.31
CA TYR A 240 4.44 -23.15 -13.11
C TYR A 240 4.12 -21.74 -13.63
N LYS A 241 5.11 -20.97 -14.11
CA LYS A 241 4.96 -19.59 -14.61
C LYS A 241 4.25 -18.64 -13.62
N LEU A 242 4.62 -18.72 -12.36
CA LEU A 242 4.01 -17.93 -11.28
C LEU A 242 4.65 -16.53 -11.20
N PRO A 243 4.00 -15.47 -11.65
CA PRO A 243 4.51 -14.12 -11.48
C PRO A 243 4.46 -13.70 -10.01
N TYR A 244 5.54 -13.08 -9.53
CA TYR A 244 5.65 -12.65 -8.14
C TYR A 244 6.26 -11.26 -8.01
N LYS A 245 6.03 -10.64 -6.85
CA LYS A 245 6.74 -9.45 -6.38
C LYS A 245 7.23 -9.69 -4.96
N LEU A 246 8.48 -9.31 -4.69
CA LEU A 246 9.06 -9.39 -3.36
C LEU A 246 9.39 -7.99 -2.85
N VAL A 247 8.70 -7.60 -1.79
CA VAL A 247 8.88 -6.32 -1.10
C VAL A 247 9.61 -6.59 0.21
N LEU A 248 10.74 -5.95 0.42
CA LEU A 248 11.51 -6.08 1.65
C LEU A 248 11.47 -4.76 2.42
N PHE A 249 11.10 -4.83 3.69
CA PHE A 249 11.11 -3.71 4.62
C PHE A 249 12.17 -3.94 5.68
N ASP A 250 13.01 -2.96 5.94
CA ASP A 250 14.02 -3.02 7.00
C ASP A 250 13.40 -2.78 8.40
N HIS A 251 12.23 -2.13 8.46
CA HIS A 251 11.39 -1.98 9.64
C HIS A 251 9.94 -1.63 9.25
N LEU A 252 9.00 -1.79 10.17
CA LEU A 252 7.58 -1.44 10.01
C LEU A 252 6.99 -0.96 11.35
N ASP A 253 7.79 -0.30 12.17
CA ASP A 253 7.41 0.21 13.50
C ASP A 253 6.32 1.29 13.45
N PHE A 254 6.11 1.91 12.29
CA PHE A 254 5.04 2.86 12.02
C PHE A 254 3.70 2.20 11.64
N CYS A 255 3.67 0.89 11.37
CA CYS A 255 2.43 0.16 11.12
C CYS A 255 1.77 -0.25 12.44
N GLU A 256 0.53 0.22 12.65
CA GLU A 256 -0.20 -0.02 13.90
C GLU A 256 -1.05 -1.29 13.88
N ASN A 257 -1.47 -1.71 12.68
CA ASN A 257 -2.37 -2.83 12.47
C ASN A 257 -2.22 -3.41 11.07
N LEU A 258 -2.94 -4.51 10.81
CA LEU A 258 -2.90 -5.22 9.54
C LEU A 258 -3.43 -4.39 8.37
N GLU A 259 -4.42 -3.54 8.58
CA GLU A 259 -5.01 -2.68 7.52
C GLU A 259 -3.96 -1.69 7.00
N GLN A 260 -3.30 -1.00 7.90
CA GLN A 260 -2.20 -0.08 7.56
C GLN A 260 -1.03 -0.81 6.92
N PHE A 261 -0.72 -2.04 7.39
CA PHE A 261 0.30 -2.88 6.76
C PHE A 261 -0.03 -3.18 5.29
N TYR A 262 -1.30 -3.49 4.98
CA TYR A 262 -1.72 -3.72 3.59
C TYR A 262 -1.64 -2.44 2.74
N GLU A 263 -2.01 -1.29 3.28
CA GLU A 263 -1.87 -0.01 2.57
C GLU A 263 -0.40 0.27 2.22
N VAL A 264 0.50 0.12 3.19
CA VAL A 264 1.95 0.27 3.02
C VAL A 264 2.47 -0.71 1.98
N PHE A 265 2.13 -2.00 2.14
CA PHE A 265 2.57 -3.05 1.23
C PHE A 265 2.08 -2.79 -0.21
N ASN A 266 0.82 -2.43 -0.41
CA ASN A 266 0.27 -2.16 -1.73
C ASN A 266 1.00 -0.98 -2.40
N TYR A 267 1.18 0.13 -1.68
CA TYR A 267 1.92 1.29 -2.18
C TYR A 267 3.34 0.94 -2.64
N PHE A 268 4.08 0.16 -1.85
CA PHE A 268 5.44 -0.21 -2.21
C PHE A 268 5.49 -1.32 -3.27
N SER A 269 4.53 -2.22 -3.30
CA SER A 269 4.46 -3.30 -4.31
C SER A 269 4.21 -2.78 -5.71
N GLU A 270 3.52 -1.64 -5.87
CA GLU A 270 3.34 -0.96 -7.16
C GLU A 270 4.68 -0.50 -7.75
N LYS A 271 5.67 -0.17 -6.90
CA LYS A 271 7.02 0.27 -7.29
C LYS A 271 8.00 -0.88 -7.56
N VAL A 272 7.55 -2.12 -7.46
CA VAL A 272 8.36 -3.32 -7.74
C VAL A 272 7.92 -3.92 -9.07
N ALA A 273 8.87 -4.10 -9.98
CA ALA A 273 8.59 -4.77 -11.25
C ALA A 273 8.24 -6.24 -11.02
N GLN A 274 7.48 -6.83 -11.94
CA GLN A 274 7.12 -8.24 -11.89
C GLN A 274 8.38 -9.13 -11.91
N ASN A 275 8.36 -10.22 -11.17
CA ASN A 275 9.47 -11.17 -10.99
C ASN A 275 10.77 -10.51 -10.47
N SER A 276 10.62 -9.44 -9.70
CA SER A 276 11.74 -8.72 -9.09
C SER A 276 11.54 -8.47 -7.59
N TYR A 277 12.52 -7.82 -7.00
CA TYR A 277 12.47 -7.41 -5.61
C TYR A 277 12.99 -5.99 -5.44
N ARG A 278 12.54 -5.32 -4.37
CA ARG A 278 13.11 -4.05 -3.92
C ARG A 278 13.14 -4.00 -2.39
N VAL A 279 14.23 -3.46 -1.86
CA VAL A 279 14.36 -3.13 -0.44
C VAL A 279 13.95 -1.67 -0.26
N PHE A 280 13.10 -1.42 0.71
CA PHE A 280 12.64 -0.09 1.08
C PHE A 280 13.17 0.28 2.45
N GLY A 281 13.70 1.48 2.56
CA GLY A 281 14.31 2.03 3.76
C GLY A 281 13.73 3.37 4.16
N GLU A 282 14.42 4.09 5.06
CA GLU A 282 13.92 5.32 5.70
C GLU A 282 13.48 6.41 4.71
N GLU A 283 14.21 6.64 3.61
CA GLU A 283 13.83 7.65 2.59
C GLU A 283 12.49 7.31 1.91
N ASP A 284 12.30 6.02 1.62
CA ASP A 284 11.04 5.54 1.02
C ASP A 284 9.87 5.73 2.00
N TYR A 285 10.09 5.48 3.31
CA TYR A 285 9.07 5.66 4.34
C TYR A 285 8.72 7.13 4.56
N GLN A 286 9.68 8.03 4.52
CA GLN A 286 9.41 9.46 4.61
C GLN A 286 8.55 9.90 3.43
N THR A 287 8.87 9.45 2.22
CA THR A 287 8.06 9.70 1.01
C THR A 287 6.64 9.15 1.18
N TYR A 288 6.49 7.93 1.68
CA TYR A 288 5.18 7.33 1.96
C TYR A 288 4.38 8.14 2.97
N LYS A 289 4.97 8.51 4.11
CA LYS A 289 4.34 9.31 5.17
C LYS A 289 3.86 10.66 4.63
N GLU A 290 4.69 11.31 3.81
CA GLU A 290 4.33 12.58 3.18
C GLU A 290 3.16 12.43 2.21
N MET A 291 3.17 11.39 1.35
CA MET A 291 2.07 11.09 0.44
C MET A 291 0.78 10.73 1.19
N HIS A 292 0.88 9.97 2.27
CA HIS A 292 -0.27 9.65 3.12
C HIS A 292 -0.85 10.89 3.81
N TYR A 293 0.02 11.79 4.28
CA TYR A 293 -0.39 13.09 4.83
C TYR A 293 -1.10 13.94 3.77
N ILE A 294 -0.52 14.07 2.57
CA ILE A 294 -1.16 14.80 1.46
C ILE A 294 -2.53 14.20 1.16
N LYS A 295 -2.66 12.88 1.02
CA LYS A 295 -3.95 12.19 0.82
C LYS A 295 -4.97 12.54 1.91
N SER A 296 -4.56 12.56 3.18
CA SER A 296 -5.45 12.92 4.30
C SER A 296 -5.96 14.35 4.21
N GLN A 297 -5.11 15.29 3.79
CA GLN A 297 -5.46 16.68 3.59
C GLN A 297 -6.39 16.88 2.38
N LEU A 298 -6.14 16.14 1.28
CA LEU A 298 -7.01 16.14 0.10
C LEU A 298 -8.42 15.65 0.45
N LYS A 299 -8.52 14.57 1.24
CA LYS A 299 -9.78 14.05 1.74
C LYS A 299 -10.54 15.11 2.56
N ASP A 300 -9.85 15.76 3.50
CA ASP A 300 -10.45 16.78 4.33
C ASP A 300 -10.91 18.00 3.52
N ILE A 301 -10.13 18.43 2.52
CA ILE A 301 -10.54 19.50 1.58
C ILE A 301 -11.79 19.06 0.80
N ALA A 302 -11.84 17.82 0.31
CA ALA A 302 -12.97 17.34 -0.46
C ALA A 302 -14.26 17.22 0.36
N GLU A 303 -14.17 16.75 1.59
CA GLU A 303 -15.34 16.51 2.46
C GLU A 303 -15.80 17.75 3.23
N HIS A 304 -14.90 18.65 3.63
CA HIS A 304 -15.19 19.76 4.53
C HIS A 304 -14.75 21.14 4.01
N GLY A 305 -13.90 21.19 2.96
CA GLY A 305 -13.39 22.46 2.42
C GLY A 305 -14.48 23.32 1.81
N SER A 306 -14.37 24.64 2.02
CA SER A 306 -15.17 25.63 1.31
C SER A 306 -14.58 25.93 -0.08
N LEU A 307 -15.32 26.66 -0.94
CA LEU A 307 -14.77 27.16 -2.21
C LEU A 307 -13.63 28.18 -2.03
N ASP A 308 -13.40 28.65 -0.80
CA ASP A 308 -12.33 29.56 -0.42
C ASP A 308 -11.26 28.88 0.47
N ASP A 309 -11.16 27.54 0.48
CA ASP A 309 -10.20 26.82 1.33
C ASP A 309 -8.78 27.37 1.15
N GLU A 310 -8.18 27.86 2.24
CA GLU A 310 -6.89 28.55 2.23
C GLU A 310 -5.70 27.66 1.85
N ARG A 311 -5.88 26.34 1.94
CA ARG A 311 -4.85 25.36 1.56
C ARG A 311 -4.68 25.26 0.06
N VAL A 312 -5.71 25.58 -0.73
CA VAL A 312 -5.68 25.55 -2.20
C VAL A 312 -5.32 26.94 -2.72
N LEU A 313 -4.17 27.06 -3.34
CA LEU A 313 -3.66 28.33 -3.87
C LEU A 313 -3.76 28.34 -5.39
N VAL A 314 -4.05 29.52 -5.92
CA VAL A 314 -3.99 29.78 -7.36
C VAL A 314 -2.65 30.43 -7.69
N TYR A 315 -1.87 29.74 -8.47
CA TYR A 315 -0.74 30.33 -9.21
C TYR A 315 -1.19 30.53 -10.64
N CYS A 316 -0.50 31.36 -11.38
CA CYS A 316 -0.74 31.50 -12.82
C CYS A 316 0.58 31.66 -13.56
N GLN A 317 0.58 31.27 -14.83
CA GLN A 317 1.69 31.56 -15.73
C GLN A 317 1.18 32.45 -16.85
N PRO A 318 1.75 33.67 -17.01
CA PRO A 318 1.37 34.57 -18.08
C PRO A 318 1.71 33.99 -19.44
N VAL A 319 0.80 34.14 -20.41
CA VAL A 319 0.94 33.67 -21.79
C VAL A 319 1.08 34.88 -22.68
N ARG A 320 2.18 34.92 -23.48
CA ARG A 320 2.48 35.99 -24.41
C ARG A 320 1.72 35.81 -25.71
N ASN A 321 0.94 36.77 -26.10
CA ASN A 321 0.33 36.82 -27.43
C ASN A 321 1.38 37.33 -28.47
N VAL A 322 1.67 36.50 -29.47
CA VAL A 322 2.71 36.81 -30.47
C VAL A 322 2.33 37.99 -31.35
N HIS A 323 1.05 38.13 -31.70
CA HIS A 323 0.54 39.14 -32.60
C HIS A 323 0.51 40.56 -32.00
N THR A 324 0.21 40.67 -30.72
CA THR A 324 0.13 41.94 -30.01
C THR A 324 1.41 42.28 -29.23
N GLY A 325 2.21 41.26 -28.92
CA GLY A 325 3.38 41.37 -28.06
C GLY A 325 3.05 41.58 -26.58
N THR A 326 1.76 41.48 -26.17
CA THR A 326 1.25 41.71 -24.80
C THR A 326 0.91 40.40 -24.11
N TYR A 327 0.66 40.50 -22.82
CA TYR A 327 0.16 39.42 -21.99
C TYR A 327 -1.29 39.74 -21.62
N ASP A 328 -2.24 39.08 -22.25
CA ASP A 328 -3.68 39.22 -22.01
C ASP A 328 -4.35 37.90 -21.64
N THR A 329 -3.57 36.85 -21.54
CA THR A 329 -3.98 35.48 -21.24
C THR A 329 -3.03 34.87 -20.21
N ALA A 330 -3.50 33.98 -19.38
CA ALA A 330 -2.69 33.23 -18.43
C ALA A 330 -3.27 31.80 -18.20
N GLU A 331 -2.45 30.88 -17.79
CA GLU A 331 -2.86 29.58 -17.31
C GLU A 331 -2.91 29.57 -15.78
N SER A 332 -4.03 29.09 -15.21
CA SER A 332 -4.21 28.90 -13.76
C SER A 332 -3.64 27.55 -13.34
N LEU A 333 -2.76 27.59 -12.37
CA LEU A 333 -2.02 26.42 -11.90
C LEU A 333 -2.26 26.22 -10.41
N MET A 334 -2.83 25.08 -10.04
CA MET A 334 -3.09 24.74 -8.66
C MET A 334 -1.80 24.50 -7.87
N ARG A 335 -1.77 24.95 -6.61
CA ARG A 335 -0.77 24.59 -5.59
C ARG A 335 -1.48 24.31 -4.28
N LEU A 336 -0.90 23.41 -3.47
CA LEU A 336 -1.38 23.27 -2.10
C LEU A 336 -0.36 23.86 -1.13
N ARG A 337 -0.87 24.51 -0.07
CA ARG A 337 -0.06 24.94 1.07
C ARG A 337 -0.54 24.18 2.30
N LEU A 338 0.26 23.21 2.72
CA LEU A 338 -0.09 22.33 3.82
C LEU A 338 0.83 22.56 5.03
N PRO A 339 0.31 22.47 6.27
CA PRO A 339 1.07 22.80 7.48
C PRO A 339 2.40 22.03 7.65
N GLN A 340 2.43 20.75 7.28
CA GLN A 340 3.61 19.90 7.49
C GLN A 340 4.59 19.87 6.32
N THR A 341 4.10 20.03 5.08
CA THR A 341 4.92 19.90 3.87
C THR A 341 5.22 21.24 3.20
N GLY A 342 4.56 22.32 3.64
CA GLY A 342 4.67 23.63 2.99
C GLY A 342 3.96 23.65 1.63
N LEU A 343 4.63 24.23 0.61
CA LEU A 343 4.10 24.30 -0.75
C LEU A 343 4.26 22.95 -1.47
N VAL A 344 3.14 22.38 -1.93
CA VAL A 344 3.08 21.10 -2.66
C VAL A 344 2.68 21.38 -4.11
N PHE A 345 3.41 20.78 -5.05
CA PHE A 345 3.23 20.93 -6.48
C PHE A 345 2.26 19.90 -7.07
N PRO A 346 1.65 20.17 -8.24
CA PRO A 346 0.61 19.33 -8.85
C PRO A 346 1.00 17.87 -9.08
N ASP A 347 2.22 17.63 -9.54
CA ASP A 347 2.78 16.30 -9.79
C ASP A 347 2.71 15.35 -8.57
N ARG A 348 2.64 15.91 -7.37
CA ARG A 348 2.58 15.16 -6.13
C ARG A 348 1.18 14.89 -5.62
N PHE A 349 0.19 15.74 -5.95
CA PHE A 349 -1.15 15.62 -5.37
C PHE A 349 -2.27 15.38 -6.39
N ILE A 350 -2.14 15.83 -7.65
CA ILE A 350 -3.17 15.61 -8.68
C ILE A 350 -3.42 14.11 -8.90
N PRO A 351 -2.39 13.25 -9.09
CA PRO A 351 -2.65 11.81 -9.28
C PRO A 351 -3.32 11.15 -8.07
N LEU A 352 -3.07 11.67 -6.86
CA LEU A 352 -3.78 11.20 -5.66
C LEU A 352 -5.24 11.68 -5.63
N ALA A 353 -5.46 12.95 -6.00
CA ALA A 353 -6.79 13.52 -6.02
C ALA A 353 -7.70 12.80 -7.04
N GLU A 354 -7.18 12.48 -8.22
CA GLU A 354 -7.87 11.69 -9.25
C GLU A 354 -8.15 10.26 -8.76
N LYS A 355 -7.11 9.53 -8.34
CA LYS A 355 -7.23 8.14 -7.86
C LYS A 355 -8.27 7.94 -6.76
N TYR A 356 -8.45 8.95 -5.90
CA TYR A 356 -9.37 8.88 -4.76
C TYR A 356 -10.67 9.70 -4.93
N GLY A 357 -10.91 10.29 -6.11
CA GLY A 357 -12.13 11.05 -6.42
C GLY A 357 -12.21 12.40 -5.70
N TYR A 358 -11.08 13.02 -5.35
CA TYR A 358 -11.03 14.32 -4.69
C TYR A 358 -10.84 15.49 -5.65
N ILE A 359 -10.53 15.19 -6.94
CA ILE A 359 -10.12 16.21 -7.92
C ILE A 359 -11.22 17.21 -8.21
N HIS A 360 -12.48 16.79 -8.35
CA HIS A 360 -13.60 17.65 -8.64
C HIS A 360 -13.73 18.84 -7.65
N ARG A 361 -13.64 18.56 -6.34
CA ARG A 361 -13.70 19.63 -5.34
C ARG A 361 -12.56 20.63 -5.45
N LEU A 362 -11.36 20.15 -5.73
CA LEU A 362 -10.19 21.00 -5.93
C LEU A 362 -10.35 21.91 -7.16
N SER A 363 -10.85 21.35 -8.26
CA SER A 363 -11.09 22.11 -9.51
C SER A 363 -12.16 23.19 -9.30
N MET A 364 -13.21 22.91 -8.56
CA MET A 364 -14.22 23.93 -8.24
C MET A 364 -13.66 25.05 -7.34
N ILE A 365 -12.78 24.73 -6.39
CA ILE A 365 -12.08 25.74 -5.57
C ILE A 365 -11.18 26.62 -6.44
N ILE A 366 -10.38 26.02 -7.33
CA ILE A 366 -9.49 26.76 -8.25
C ILE A 366 -10.31 27.64 -9.18
N LEU A 367 -11.36 27.10 -9.78
CA LEU A 367 -12.25 27.87 -10.66
C LEU A 367 -12.83 29.09 -9.93
N ASN A 368 -13.39 28.88 -8.72
CA ASN A 368 -13.96 29.97 -7.92
C ASN A 368 -12.95 31.08 -7.62
N LYS A 369 -11.76 30.70 -7.16
CA LYS A 369 -10.70 31.67 -6.83
C LYS A 369 -10.19 32.37 -8.08
N THR A 370 -9.99 31.65 -9.19
CA THR A 370 -9.58 32.23 -10.48
C THR A 370 -10.60 33.24 -10.99
N CYS A 371 -11.89 32.89 -10.99
CA CYS A 371 -12.97 33.79 -11.41
C CYS A 371 -13.03 35.07 -10.58
N ARG A 372 -12.86 34.97 -9.27
CA ARG A 372 -12.83 36.13 -8.37
C ARG A 372 -11.63 37.05 -8.64
N GLN A 373 -10.45 36.47 -8.91
CA GLN A 373 -9.27 37.26 -9.25
C GLN A 373 -9.42 37.94 -10.61
N ILE A 374 -9.98 37.26 -11.62
CA ILE A 374 -10.32 37.89 -12.90
C ILE A 374 -11.22 39.09 -12.69
N LYS A 375 -12.31 38.92 -11.92
CA LYS A 375 -13.25 40.03 -11.61
C LYS A 375 -12.55 41.22 -10.95
N GLN A 376 -11.70 40.94 -9.95
CA GLN A 376 -10.95 41.99 -9.28
C GLN A 376 -10.03 42.73 -10.27
N MET A 377 -9.28 42.02 -11.13
CA MET A 377 -8.43 42.66 -12.11
C MET A 377 -9.20 43.51 -13.13
N GLN A 378 -10.38 43.04 -13.58
CA GLN A 378 -11.28 43.81 -14.45
C GLN A 378 -11.80 45.08 -13.76
N ASP A 379 -12.21 44.99 -12.49
CA ASP A 379 -12.68 46.12 -11.70
C ASP A 379 -11.57 47.17 -11.45
N GLU A 380 -10.31 46.74 -11.38
CA GLU A 380 -9.12 47.61 -11.30
C GLU A 380 -8.67 48.15 -12.66
N GLY A 381 -9.38 47.81 -13.76
CA GLY A 381 -9.15 48.33 -15.10
C GLY A 381 -8.04 47.63 -15.90
N TYR A 382 -7.63 46.40 -15.49
CA TYR A 382 -6.69 45.60 -16.25
C TYR A 382 -7.40 44.90 -17.41
N GLN A 383 -6.71 44.83 -18.55
CA GLN A 383 -7.17 44.12 -19.74
C GLN A 383 -6.73 42.65 -19.65
N ILE A 384 -7.68 41.76 -19.40
CA ILE A 384 -7.50 40.32 -19.39
C ILE A 384 -8.51 39.69 -20.34
N SER A 385 -8.02 38.98 -21.34
CA SER A 385 -8.86 38.29 -22.32
C SER A 385 -9.41 37.00 -21.74
N ARG A 386 -8.54 36.20 -21.11
CA ARG A 386 -8.97 34.92 -20.48
C ARG A 386 -7.90 34.32 -19.56
N VAL A 387 -8.35 33.48 -18.65
CA VAL A 387 -7.49 32.58 -17.87
C VAL A 387 -7.99 31.17 -18.04
N SER A 388 -7.08 30.23 -18.38
CA SER A 388 -7.42 28.84 -18.50
C SER A 388 -7.33 28.10 -17.16
N VAL A 389 -8.15 27.08 -16.99
CA VAL A 389 -8.15 26.17 -15.86
C VAL A 389 -8.06 24.73 -16.38
N ASN A 390 -7.23 23.91 -15.77
CA ASN A 390 -7.09 22.50 -16.07
C ASN A 390 -8.27 21.71 -15.49
N LEU A 391 -8.84 20.80 -16.30
CA LEU A 391 -9.92 19.90 -15.91
C LEU A 391 -9.49 18.46 -16.16
N SER A 392 -9.65 17.61 -15.14
CA SER A 392 -9.44 16.18 -15.27
C SER A 392 -10.64 15.51 -15.92
N VAL A 393 -10.42 14.50 -16.76
CA VAL A 393 -11.49 13.77 -17.44
C VAL A 393 -12.37 13.03 -16.42
N GLU A 394 -11.80 12.59 -15.31
CA GLU A 394 -12.52 11.91 -14.23
C GLU A 394 -13.66 12.76 -13.64
N GLU A 395 -13.47 14.08 -13.57
CA GLU A 395 -14.49 14.97 -13.00
C GLU A 395 -15.61 15.32 -13.98
N LEU A 396 -15.39 15.21 -15.29
CA LEU A 396 -16.39 15.53 -16.29
C LEU A 396 -17.62 14.59 -16.23
N GLY A 397 -17.43 13.38 -15.68
CA GLY A 397 -18.51 12.41 -15.46
C GLY A 397 -19.38 12.69 -14.22
N GLU A 398 -19.02 13.65 -13.39
CA GLU A 398 -19.80 14.00 -12.19
C GLU A 398 -21.13 14.66 -12.59
N LYS A 399 -22.23 14.17 -12.01
CA LYS A 399 -23.59 14.51 -12.43
C LYS A 399 -23.90 16.01 -12.45
N ASP A 400 -23.35 16.76 -11.52
CA ASP A 400 -23.67 18.17 -11.33
C ASP A 400 -22.51 19.11 -11.75
N PHE A 401 -21.47 18.56 -12.38
CA PHE A 401 -20.26 19.29 -12.77
C PHE A 401 -20.54 20.58 -13.55
N MET A 402 -21.28 20.49 -14.65
CA MET A 402 -21.56 21.65 -15.51
C MET A 402 -22.43 22.71 -14.82
N GLU A 403 -23.37 22.31 -13.97
CA GLU A 403 -24.20 23.24 -13.24
C GLU A 403 -23.41 23.95 -12.13
N GLU A 404 -22.51 23.25 -11.45
CA GLU A 404 -21.60 23.84 -10.46
C GLU A 404 -20.64 24.83 -11.14
N PHE A 405 -20.02 24.44 -12.25
CA PHE A 405 -19.16 25.31 -13.06
C PHE A 405 -19.89 26.62 -13.45
N LYS A 406 -21.07 26.50 -14.05
CA LYS A 406 -21.89 27.66 -14.44
C LYS A 406 -22.26 28.55 -13.25
N SER A 407 -22.60 27.94 -12.13
CA SER A 407 -22.96 28.67 -10.89
C SER A 407 -21.78 29.49 -10.37
N ILE A 408 -20.59 28.92 -10.36
CA ILE A 408 -19.36 29.59 -9.89
C ILE A 408 -19.04 30.81 -10.79
N VAL A 409 -19.01 30.63 -12.11
CA VAL A 409 -18.69 31.71 -13.04
C VAL A 409 -19.70 32.84 -12.95
N ARG A 410 -21.02 32.53 -12.89
CA ARG A 410 -22.09 33.51 -12.72
C ARG A 410 -21.99 34.23 -11.37
N ALA A 411 -21.70 33.53 -10.30
CA ALA A 411 -21.56 34.11 -8.96
C ALA A 411 -20.38 35.09 -8.88
N ALA A 412 -19.31 34.85 -9.61
CA ALA A 412 -18.18 35.76 -9.71
C ALA A 412 -18.48 37.01 -10.53
N GLY A 413 -19.54 37.02 -11.36
CA GLY A 413 -19.94 38.16 -12.18
C GLY A 413 -18.99 38.46 -13.34
N ILE A 414 -18.36 37.43 -13.90
CA ILE A 414 -17.52 37.52 -15.10
C ILE A 414 -18.22 36.89 -16.30
N ASP A 415 -17.75 37.23 -17.49
CA ASP A 415 -18.23 36.63 -18.71
C ASP A 415 -17.58 35.27 -18.94
N PHE A 416 -18.33 34.29 -19.47
CA PHE A 416 -17.81 32.95 -19.74
C PHE A 416 -16.63 32.95 -20.71
N HIS A 417 -16.54 33.87 -21.64
CA HIS A 417 -15.41 33.94 -22.58
C HIS A 417 -14.08 34.37 -21.90
N THR A 418 -14.12 34.84 -20.66
CA THR A 418 -12.91 35.15 -19.89
C THR A 418 -12.31 33.93 -19.19
N ILE A 419 -13.00 32.78 -19.23
CA ILE A 419 -12.49 31.49 -18.78
C ILE A 419 -12.22 30.60 -20.00
N ALA A 420 -11.07 29.90 -19.98
CA ALA A 420 -10.81 28.78 -20.84
C ALA A 420 -10.67 27.50 -20.02
N VAL A 421 -10.91 26.37 -20.65
CA VAL A 421 -10.73 25.04 -20.02
C VAL A 421 -9.74 24.24 -20.83
N GLU A 422 -8.86 23.51 -20.13
CA GLU A 422 -7.81 22.70 -20.73
C GLU A 422 -8.11 21.21 -20.47
N PHE A 423 -7.99 20.40 -21.52
CA PHE A 423 -8.20 18.96 -21.47
C PHE A 423 -6.95 18.26 -22.01
N THR A 424 -6.51 17.21 -21.33
CA THR A 424 -5.48 16.31 -21.84
C THR A 424 -6.06 15.36 -22.90
N GLU A 425 -5.20 14.71 -23.69
CA GLU A 425 -5.63 13.71 -24.66
C GLU A 425 -6.33 12.52 -23.96
N SER A 426 -7.55 12.18 -24.44
CA SER A 426 -8.32 11.05 -23.90
C SER A 426 -7.74 9.71 -24.34
N GLN A 427 -7.54 8.79 -23.41
CA GLN A 427 -6.90 7.50 -23.67
C GLN A 427 -7.86 6.43 -24.20
N ASN A 428 -9.16 6.51 -23.87
CA ASN A 428 -10.15 5.53 -24.28
C ASN A 428 -11.42 6.17 -24.87
N ASP A 429 -12.32 5.35 -25.42
CA ASP A 429 -13.52 5.82 -26.13
C ASP A 429 -14.53 6.47 -25.19
N THR A 430 -14.70 5.97 -23.98
CA THR A 430 -15.64 6.52 -22.98
C THR A 430 -15.23 7.91 -22.53
N GLU A 431 -13.96 8.11 -22.24
CA GLU A 431 -13.40 9.43 -21.90
C GLU A 431 -13.58 10.43 -23.03
N TYR A 432 -13.36 9.97 -24.27
CA TYR A 432 -13.52 10.82 -25.45
C TYR A 432 -14.98 11.29 -25.63
N GLU A 433 -15.96 10.42 -25.43
CA GLU A 433 -17.39 10.81 -25.50
C GLU A 433 -17.73 11.87 -24.45
N LEU A 434 -17.28 11.71 -23.21
CA LEU A 434 -17.47 12.69 -22.13
C LEU A 434 -16.85 14.04 -22.47
N VAL A 435 -15.60 14.06 -22.94
CA VAL A 435 -14.93 15.30 -23.37
C VAL A 435 -15.69 15.96 -24.50
N GLN A 436 -16.16 15.20 -25.48
CA GLN A 436 -16.91 15.74 -26.64
C GLN A 436 -18.23 16.41 -26.21
N GLU A 437 -18.98 15.81 -25.30
CA GLU A 437 -20.19 16.40 -24.73
C GLU A 437 -19.88 17.69 -23.98
N CYS A 438 -18.89 17.69 -23.09
CA CYS A 438 -18.50 18.84 -22.31
C CYS A 438 -17.97 20.00 -23.21
N VAL A 439 -17.14 19.71 -24.19
CA VAL A 439 -16.64 20.71 -25.15
C VAL A 439 -17.79 21.36 -25.90
N SER A 440 -18.80 20.59 -26.33
CA SER A 440 -19.99 21.13 -26.99
C SER A 440 -20.76 22.11 -26.09
N GLU A 441 -20.91 21.78 -24.80
CA GLU A 441 -21.59 22.63 -23.82
C GLU A 441 -20.79 23.87 -23.48
N PHE A 442 -19.47 23.76 -23.28
CA PHE A 442 -18.58 24.90 -23.06
C PHE A 442 -18.61 25.90 -24.23
N LYS A 443 -18.64 25.41 -25.46
CA LYS A 443 -18.76 26.27 -26.65
C LYS A 443 -20.10 27.02 -26.71
N GLN A 444 -21.21 26.39 -26.33
CA GLN A 444 -22.49 27.07 -26.25
C GLN A 444 -22.50 28.20 -25.22
N LEU A 445 -21.68 28.07 -24.17
CA LEU A 445 -21.51 29.10 -23.13
C LEU A 445 -20.52 30.20 -23.56
N GLY A 446 -19.73 29.99 -24.62
CA GLY A 446 -18.66 30.90 -25.05
C GLY A 446 -17.32 30.68 -24.31
N VAL A 447 -17.20 29.57 -23.56
CA VAL A 447 -15.93 29.17 -22.92
C VAL A 447 -14.97 28.67 -23.99
N CYS A 448 -13.72 29.15 -23.98
CA CYS A 448 -12.68 28.70 -24.87
C CYS A 448 -12.10 27.35 -24.43
N THR A 449 -11.83 26.45 -25.36
CA THR A 449 -11.39 25.09 -25.07
C THR A 449 -10.02 24.79 -25.64
N TYR A 450 -9.12 24.23 -24.80
CA TYR A 450 -7.73 23.95 -25.14
C TYR A 450 -7.47 22.43 -25.11
N LEU A 451 -6.68 21.96 -26.06
CA LEU A 451 -6.02 20.65 -25.96
C LEU A 451 -4.65 20.85 -25.31
N ASP A 452 -4.44 20.19 -24.21
CA ASP A 452 -3.18 20.23 -23.50
C ASP A 452 -2.26 19.05 -23.85
N ASP A 453 -0.96 19.19 -23.57
CA ASP A 453 0.09 18.17 -23.72
C ASP A 453 0.17 17.52 -25.13
N PHE A 454 -0.17 18.24 -26.21
CA PHE A 454 -0.08 17.69 -27.56
C PHE A 454 1.34 17.23 -27.90
N GLY A 455 1.46 15.94 -28.25
CA GLY A 455 2.72 15.32 -28.67
C GLY A 455 3.39 14.44 -27.61
N THR A 456 2.84 14.34 -26.41
CA THR A 456 3.40 13.47 -25.34
C THR A 456 2.90 12.02 -25.40
N GLY A 457 1.81 11.76 -26.16
CA GLY A 457 1.11 10.49 -26.18
C GLY A 457 0.79 9.94 -27.57
N TYR A 458 -0.22 9.12 -27.66
CA TYR A 458 -0.77 8.57 -28.90
C TYR A 458 -1.79 9.52 -29.49
N SER A 459 -1.34 10.62 -30.12
CA SER A 459 -2.23 11.61 -30.72
C SER A 459 -3.08 11.00 -31.82
N ASN A 460 -4.38 10.81 -31.54
CA ASN A 460 -5.34 10.40 -32.56
C ASN A 460 -5.93 11.65 -33.24
N PHE A 461 -5.41 11.99 -34.40
CA PHE A 461 -5.81 13.18 -35.15
C PHE A 461 -7.32 13.22 -35.46
N ASP A 462 -7.95 12.08 -35.74
CA ASP A 462 -9.39 12.04 -36.02
C ASP A 462 -10.21 12.50 -34.80
N ARG A 463 -9.78 12.13 -33.59
CA ARG A 463 -10.41 12.59 -32.35
C ARG A 463 -10.21 14.10 -32.13
N ILE A 464 -8.97 14.59 -32.27
CA ILE A 464 -8.66 16.01 -32.10
C ILE A 464 -9.50 16.86 -33.06
N LEU A 465 -9.58 16.48 -34.34
CA LEU A 465 -10.34 17.22 -35.33
C LEU A 465 -11.85 17.20 -35.07
N SER A 466 -12.38 16.12 -34.51
CA SER A 466 -13.81 16.01 -34.21
C SER A 466 -14.23 16.78 -32.95
N LEU A 467 -13.32 17.01 -32.00
CA LEU A 467 -13.60 17.82 -30.79
C LEU A 467 -13.79 19.30 -31.09
N LYS A 468 -13.22 19.82 -32.22
CA LYS A 468 -13.29 21.23 -32.63
C LYS A 468 -12.87 22.20 -31.51
N LEU A 469 -11.78 21.92 -30.85
CA LEU A 469 -11.19 22.79 -29.82
C LEU A 469 -10.75 24.14 -30.43
N ASP A 470 -10.43 25.11 -29.57
CA ASP A 470 -10.04 26.47 -30.06
C ASP A 470 -8.53 26.63 -30.09
N VAL A 471 -7.80 26.04 -29.14
CA VAL A 471 -6.33 26.16 -29.00
C VAL A 471 -5.72 24.77 -28.81
N VAL A 472 -4.56 24.55 -29.44
CA VAL A 472 -3.72 23.37 -29.22
C VAL A 472 -2.42 23.81 -28.55
N LYS A 473 -2.11 23.27 -27.37
CA LYS A 473 -0.88 23.53 -26.63
C LYS A 473 0.16 22.46 -27.01
N PHE A 474 1.24 22.88 -27.59
CA PHE A 474 2.38 22.04 -27.97
C PHE A 474 3.29 21.87 -26.77
N ASP A 475 3.40 20.62 -26.28
CA ASP A 475 4.23 20.31 -25.12
C ASP A 475 5.70 20.66 -25.34
N ARG A 476 6.37 21.02 -24.27
CA ARG A 476 7.79 21.33 -24.21
C ARG A 476 8.68 20.27 -24.88
N SER A 477 8.32 18.98 -24.81
CA SER A 477 9.12 17.89 -25.38
C SER A 477 9.28 18.03 -26.91
N LEU A 478 8.22 18.47 -27.60
CA LEU A 478 8.28 18.72 -29.04
C LEU A 478 9.28 19.84 -29.39
N LEU A 479 9.28 20.90 -28.59
CA LEU A 479 10.22 22.03 -28.77
C LEU A 479 11.67 21.60 -28.51
N LEU A 480 11.91 20.81 -27.47
CA LEU A 480 13.22 20.24 -27.15
C LEU A 480 13.74 19.29 -28.25
N MET A 481 12.87 18.48 -28.85
CA MET A 481 13.23 17.62 -29.98
C MET A 481 13.57 18.45 -31.22
N ALA A 482 12.79 19.49 -31.50
CA ALA A 482 13.04 20.41 -32.62
C ALA A 482 14.37 21.18 -32.50
N ASP A 483 14.82 21.44 -31.27
CA ASP A 483 16.14 22.04 -31.03
C ASP A 483 17.31 21.11 -31.43
N GLN A 484 17.09 19.77 -31.37
CA GLN A 484 18.16 18.80 -31.53
C GLN A 484 18.36 18.32 -32.96
N ASP A 485 17.29 18.25 -33.77
CA ASP A 485 17.40 17.76 -35.16
C ASP A 485 16.43 18.42 -36.14
N ALA A 486 16.86 18.47 -37.43
CA ALA A 486 16.13 19.12 -38.51
C ALA A 486 14.80 18.41 -38.87
N ASN A 487 14.69 17.10 -38.69
CA ASN A 487 13.46 16.37 -39.00
C ASN A 487 12.38 16.67 -37.95
N SER A 488 12.74 16.71 -36.67
CA SER A 488 11.84 17.10 -35.59
C SER A 488 11.37 18.55 -35.77
N ARG A 489 12.27 19.46 -36.20
CA ARG A 489 11.90 20.84 -36.54
C ARG A 489 10.91 20.91 -37.70
N PHE A 490 11.15 20.14 -38.76
CA PHE A 490 10.23 20.05 -39.89
C PHE A 490 8.84 19.52 -39.45
N MET A 491 8.80 18.50 -38.59
CA MET A 491 7.54 17.96 -38.09
C MET A 491 6.80 18.97 -37.22
N LEU A 492 7.50 19.70 -36.37
CA LEU A 492 6.90 20.74 -35.52
C LEU A 492 6.21 21.81 -36.39
N ASP A 493 6.92 22.34 -37.39
CA ASP A 493 6.41 23.34 -38.36
C ASP A 493 5.22 22.79 -39.15
N TYR A 494 5.28 21.54 -39.60
CA TYR A 494 4.20 20.87 -40.33
C TYR A 494 2.93 20.75 -39.48
N PHE A 495 3.02 20.31 -38.24
CA PHE A 495 1.87 20.21 -37.36
C PHE A 495 1.26 21.56 -37.03
N SER A 496 2.10 22.55 -36.72
CA SER A 496 1.65 23.90 -36.44
C SER A 496 0.91 24.51 -37.62
N THR A 497 1.51 24.43 -38.84
CA THR A 497 0.86 24.86 -40.08
C THR A 497 -0.47 24.13 -40.35
N ALA A 498 -0.54 22.83 -40.05
CA ALA A 498 -1.75 22.06 -40.23
C ALA A 498 -2.88 22.55 -39.31
N PHE A 499 -2.58 22.78 -38.03
CA PHE A 499 -3.57 23.28 -37.05
C PHE A 499 -4.01 24.70 -37.39
N GLU A 500 -3.09 25.61 -37.77
CA GLU A 500 -3.43 26.95 -38.21
C GLU A 500 -4.41 26.93 -39.41
N ARG A 501 -4.15 26.10 -40.43
CA ARG A 501 -5.05 25.94 -41.61
C ARG A 501 -6.42 25.36 -41.26
N LEU A 502 -6.50 24.60 -40.22
CA LEU A 502 -7.76 24.04 -39.72
C LEU A 502 -8.50 25.01 -38.79
N GLY A 503 -7.91 26.18 -38.52
CA GLY A 503 -8.52 27.26 -37.74
C GLY A 503 -8.26 27.18 -36.24
N TYR A 504 -7.37 26.29 -35.79
CA TYR A 504 -6.91 26.27 -34.41
C TYR A 504 -5.86 27.33 -34.13
N LYS A 505 -5.82 27.83 -32.90
CA LYS A 505 -4.69 28.62 -32.41
C LYS A 505 -3.64 27.69 -31.84
N VAL A 506 -2.36 28.05 -32.02
CA VAL A 506 -1.22 27.27 -31.54
C VAL A 506 -0.52 28.01 -30.40
N LEU A 507 -0.40 27.31 -29.25
CA LEU A 507 0.35 27.75 -28.08
C LEU A 507 1.55 26.82 -27.90
N TYR A 508 2.75 27.37 -27.80
CA TYR A 508 3.95 26.60 -27.46
C TYR A 508 4.31 26.77 -25.99
N GLU A 509 4.53 25.66 -25.34
CA GLU A 509 4.94 25.59 -23.94
C GLU A 509 6.44 25.40 -23.76
N GLY A 510 6.92 25.75 -22.56
CA GLY A 510 8.30 25.51 -22.15
C GLY A 510 9.35 26.29 -22.91
N VAL A 511 9.01 27.49 -23.46
CA VAL A 511 9.98 28.37 -24.13
C VAL A 511 10.92 28.97 -23.09
N GLU A 512 12.23 28.69 -23.23
CA GLU A 512 13.27 29.11 -22.27
C GLU A 512 14.32 30.04 -22.89
N THR A 513 14.53 30.00 -24.22
CA THR A 513 15.61 30.73 -24.91
C THR A 513 15.07 31.62 -26.03
N ASP A 514 15.91 32.60 -26.47
CA ASP A 514 15.60 33.46 -27.64
C ASP A 514 15.49 32.62 -28.93
N ALA A 515 16.33 31.60 -29.09
CA ALA A 515 16.31 30.73 -30.25
C ALA A 515 15.00 29.89 -30.32
N GLN A 516 14.50 29.41 -29.18
CA GLN A 516 13.23 28.72 -29.13
C GLN A 516 12.05 29.65 -29.43
N GLU A 517 12.05 30.88 -28.91
CA GLU A 517 11.03 31.86 -29.25
C GLU A 517 11.02 32.15 -30.76
N GLU A 518 12.18 32.37 -31.37
CA GLU A 518 12.30 32.61 -32.82
C GLU A 518 11.78 31.41 -33.62
N LEU A 519 12.13 30.18 -33.21
CA LEU A 519 11.63 28.95 -33.82
C LEU A 519 10.10 28.87 -33.76
N CYS A 520 9.50 29.10 -32.59
CA CYS A 520 8.04 29.05 -32.42
C CYS A 520 7.32 30.10 -33.27
N ILE A 521 7.89 31.33 -33.36
CA ILE A 521 7.32 32.41 -34.20
C ILE A 521 7.38 32.03 -35.68
N ILE A 522 8.49 31.46 -36.15
CA ILE A 522 8.63 30.98 -37.54
C ILE A 522 7.65 29.83 -37.81
N SER A 523 7.40 28.97 -36.81
CA SER A 523 6.46 27.85 -36.87
C SER A 523 5.03 28.25 -36.46
N HIS A 524 4.59 29.46 -36.82
CA HIS A 524 3.20 29.94 -36.74
C HIS A 524 2.57 29.94 -35.33
N ALA A 525 3.35 30.25 -34.27
CA ALA A 525 2.81 30.41 -32.93
C ALA A 525 1.83 31.58 -32.82
N ASP A 526 0.67 31.39 -32.23
CA ASP A 526 -0.22 32.45 -31.75
C ASP A 526 0.15 32.90 -30.33
N TYR A 527 0.54 31.94 -29.51
CA TYR A 527 0.84 32.15 -28.08
C TYR A 527 2.13 31.45 -27.67
N LEU A 528 2.83 32.05 -26.71
CA LEU A 528 4.06 31.50 -26.13
C LEU A 528 3.98 31.49 -24.61
N GLN A 529 4.37 30.37 -24.01
CA GLN A 529 4.46 30.20 -22.57
C GLN A 529 5.79 29.56 -22.20
N GLY A 530 6.42 30.01 -21.12
CA GLY A 530 7.67 29.42 -20.67
C GLY A 530 8.47 30.29 -19.71
N TYR A 531 9.54 29.71 -19.17
CA TYR A 531 10.38 30.39 -18.18
C TYR A 531 11.17 31.57 -18.72
N LYS A 532 11.28 31.71 -20.04
CA LYS A 532 11.81 32.92 -20.67
C LYS A 532 10.96 34.13 -20.30
N PHE A 533 9.65 34.00 -20.22
CA PHE A 533 8.72 35.09 -19.98
C PHE A 533 8.38 35.22 -18.48
N SER A 534 7.93 34.14 -17.86
CA SER A 534 7.67 34.08 -16.43
C SER A 534 7.65 32.61 -15.96
N LYS A 535 8.10 32.38 -14.74
CA LYS A 535 7.72 31.18 -13.99
C LYS A 535 6.29 31.33 -13.48
N PRO A 536 5.60 30.24 -13.09
CA PRO A 536 4.34 30.37 -12.37
C PRO A 536 4.48 31.27 -11.13
N ILE A 537 3.61 32.25 -11.02
CA ILE A 537 3.54 33.25 -9.94
C ILE A 537 2.19 33.16 -9.23
N PRO A 538 2.03 33.64 -7.97
CA PRO A 538 0.72 33.83 -7.35
C PRO A 538 -0.17 34.69 -8.27
N ILE A 539 -1.45 34.34 -8.41
CA ILE A 539 -2.35 35.01 -9.36
C ILE A 539 -2.51 36.51 -9.07
N GLU A 540 -2.34 36.92 -7.82
CA GLU A 540 -2.38 38.33 -7.38
C GLU A 540 -1.22 39.16 -7.98
N GLU A 541 -0.17 38.51 -8.50
CA GLU A 541 0.96 39.17 -9.17
C GLU A 541 0.78 39.31 -10.69
N LEU A 542 -0.25 38.66 -11.28
CA LEU A 542 -0.54 38.71 -12.72
C LEU A 542 -0.71 40.15 -13.24
N PRO A 543 -1.27 41.13 -12.52
CA PRO A 543 -1.38 42.52 -12.96
C PRO A 543 -0.07 43.19 -13.41
N ARG A 544 1.09 42.68 -12.99
CA ARG A 544 2.42 43.17 -13.41
C ARG A 544 2.69 42.93 -14.90
N PHE A 545 2.01 42.01 -15.52
CA PHE A 545 2.13 41.65 -16.95
C PHE A 545 1.02 42.26 -17.79
N LEU A 546 -0.12 42.58 -17.20
CA LEU A 546 -1.29 43.07 -17.90
C LEU A 546 -1.20 44.55 -18.21
N THR A 547 -1.82 44.96 -19.31
CA THR A 547 -1.99 46.39 -19.65
C THR A 547 -3.23 46.95 -18.95
N ARG A 548 -3.21 48.23 -18.56
CA ARG A 548 -4.42 48.94 -18.11
C ARG A 548 -5.11 49.55 -19.32
N GLY A 549 -6.44 49.46 -19.38
CA GLY A 549 -7.29 50.06 -20.39
C GLY A 549 -7.52 51.57 -20.15
#